data_2e5e4b45eb82dab7a27445dd54e05a88
#
_entry.id   2e5e4b45eb82dab7a27445dd54e05a88
#
_cell.length_a   1.000
_cell.length_b   1.000
_cell.length_c   1.000
_cell.angle_alpha   90.00
_cell.angle_beta   90.00
_cell.angle_gamma   90.00
#
_symmetry.space_group_name_H-M   'P 1'
#
loop_
_entity.id
_entity.type
_entity.pdbx_description
1 polymer ?
#
loop_
_entity_poly.entity_id
_entity_poly.type
_entity_poly.pdbx_seq_one_letter_code
_entity_poly.pdbx_strand_id
1 'polypeptide(L)'
;PQTQAIASYGAQLLEWLNTYIFVEEQKFKAPEHAAFIADRFMDELLSNGTTTAAAYCSVHPESVDAFFTAAEERNMLMIGGKVMMDRNAPDALRDTPEKGYDETKALIAKWHGRGRAHYAISPRFAITSTPEQMEVSRVLAAEHPDCYVQTHLSENRDEIAFATSLYPEAKDYTDIYARYELLGRKTLLGHCIHLSDREISVLAKTGAVGVFCPTSNLFLGSGLFDRDRFDRLGTRHAVATDVGGGTSFSMLETMDEAYKVLHLQGQRLSPLNSFYMLTLGNARALDLEHRIGSLHAGADADIVVLDSRAKPAMELRMQVASTLAEELFVLQTMGDDRSVAEVYVAGKPMKSGRRETKAEAVRALAMA
;
A
#
# COMPACT_ATOMS: atom_id res chain seq x y z
N PRO A 1 -8.09 3.49 -5.81
CA PRO A 1 -8.82 3.67 -7.08
C PRO A 1 -8.76 2.47 -8.01
N GLN A 2 -7.74 1.61 -7.88
CA GLN A 2 -7.48 0.52 -8.80
C GLN A 2 -8.21 -0.80 -8.48
N THR A 3 -9.06 -0.81 -7.46
CA THR A 3 -9.79 -2.00 -6.98
C THR A 3 -10.54 -2.74 -8.11
N GLN A 4 -11.12 -2.02 -9.06
CA GLN A 4 -11.85 -2.62 -10.19
C GLN A 4 -10.95 -3.05 -11.34
N ALA A 5 -9.67 -2.69 -11.33
CA ALA A 5 -8.68 -3.07 -12.33
C ALA A 5 -7.84 -4.30 -11.93
N ILE A 6 -8.11 -4.87 -10.75
CA ILE A 6 -7.42 -6.08 -10.29
C ILE A 6 -7.54 -7.20 -11.33
N ALA A 7 -6.43 -7.89 -11.58
CA ALA A 7 -6.32 -8.98 -12.56
C ALA A 7 -6.64 -8.57 -14.02
N SER A 8 -6.56 -7.28 -14.36
CA SER A 8 -6.66 -6.85 -15.76
C SER A 8 -5.41 -7.28 -16.52
N TYR A 9 -5.58 -7.90 -17.69
CA TYR A 9 -4.46 -8.42 -18.47
C TYR A 9 -3.62 -7.28 -19.06
N GLY A 10 -2.33 -7.24 -18.73
CA GLY A 10 -1.38 -6.26 -19.25
C GLY A 10 0.02 -6.82 -19.34
N ALA A 11 0.75 -6.46 -20.39
CA ALA A 11 2.08 -6.99 -20.65
C ALA A 11 3.19 -6.18 -19.97
N GLN A 12 3.01 -4.87 -19.81
CA GLN A 12 4.01 -3.94 -19.27
C GLN A 12 3.35 -2.77 -18.53
N LEU A 13 4.05 -2.21 -17.54
CA LEU A 13 3.53 -1.16 -16.64
C LEU A 13 2.85 0.01 -17.38
N LEU A 14 3.56 0.67 -18.31
CA LEU A 14 3.05 1.88 -18.98
C LEU A 14 1.84 1.60 -19.88
N GLU A 15 1.81 0.45 -20.55
CA GLU A 15 0.68 0.01 -21.36
C GLU A 15 -0.52 -0.32 -20.46
N TRP A 16 -0.31 -1.04 -19.38
CA TRP A 16 -1.33 -1.39 -18.39
C TRP A 16 -1.98 -0.16 -17.76
N LEU A 17 -1.17 0.84 -17.37
CA LEU A 17 -1.66 2.12 -16.85
C LEU A 17 -2.61 2.81 -17.84
N ASN A 18 -2.23 2.91 -19.12
CA ASN A 18 -3.03 3.59 -20.12
C ASN A 18 -4.30 2.82 -20.50
N THR A 19 -4.22 1.48 -20.55
CA THR A 19 -5.34 0.64 -21.02
C THR A 19 -6.43 0.49 -19.95
N TYR A 20 -6.05 0.34 -18.69
CA TYR A 20 -6.99 0.00 -17.63
C TYR A 20 -7.04 1.05 -16.51
N ILE A 21 -5.90 1.46 -15.97
CA ILE A 21 -5.85 2.20 -14.71
C ILE A 21 -6.38 3.62 -14.89
N PHE A 22 -5.88 4.34 -15.88
CA PHE A 22 -6.34 5.71 -16.11
C PHE A 22 -7.81 5.78 -16.52
N VAL A 23 -8.34 4.74 -17.14
CA VAL A 23 -9.78 4.63 -17.46
C VAL A 23 -10.61 4.54 -16.18
N GLU A 24 -10.20 3.71 -15.22
CA GLU A 24 -10.92 3.52 -13.97
C GLU A 24 -10.75 4.73 -13.03
N GLU A 25 -9.55 5.29 -12.93
CA GLU A 25 -9.27 6.42 -12.01
C GLU A 25 -10.06 7.69 -12.35
N GLN A 26 -10.42 7.94 -13.62
CA GLN A 26 -11.24 9.07 -14.02
C GLN A 26 -12.64 9.06 -13.40
N LYS A 27 -13.19 7.87 -13.11
CA LYS A 27 -14.53 7.71 -12.54
C LYS A 27 -14.65 8.28 -11.11
N PHE A 28 -13.53 8.46 -10.43
CA PHE A 28 -13.48 8.95 -9.03
C PHE A 28 -13.77 10.43 -8.87
N LYS A 29 -14.01 11.15 -9.97
CA LYS A 29 -14.61 12.49 -9.97
C LYS A 29 -16.07 12.46 -9.50
N ALA A 30 -16.76 11.32 -9.67
CA ALA A 30 -18.13 11.15 -9.19
C ALA A 30 -18.10 10.71 -7.71
N PRO A 31 -18.65 11.51 -6.77
CA PRO A 31 -18.62 11.21 -5.34
C PRO A 31 -19.25 9.87 -4.98
N GLU A 32 -20.33 9.49 -5.66
CA GLU A 32 -21.06 8.23 -5.43
C GLU A 32 -20.20 7.02 -5.82
N HIS A 33 -19.48 7.13 -6.93
CA HIS A 33 -18.54 6.07 -7.35
C HIS A 33 -17.37 5.98 -6.37
N ALA A 34 -16.79 7.12 -5.97
CA ALA A 34 -15.70 7.15 -5.01
C ALA A 34 -16.12 6.54 -3.66
N ALA A 35 -17.31 6.88 -3.15
CA ALA A 35 -17.85 6.34 -1.90
C ALA A 35 -18.08 4.81 -2.01
N PHE A 36 -18.70 4.34 -3.10
CA PHE A 36 -18.94 2.91 -3.32
C PHE A 36 -17.65 2.10 -3.32
N ILE A 37 -16.62 2.58 -4.05
CA ILE A 37 -15.33 1.86 -4.13
C ILE A 37 -14.57 1.94 -2.82
N ALA A 38 -14.57 3.10 -2.13
CA ALA A 38 -13.92 3.24 -0.83
C ALA A 38 -14.52 2.27 0.21
N ASP A 39 -15.84 2.16 0.25
CA ASP A 39 -16.54 1.24 1.14
C ASP A 39 -16.13 -0.23 0.86
N ARG A 40 -16.15 -0.65 -0.42
CA ARG A 40 -15.72 -2.00 -0.82
C ARG A 40 -14.25 -2.25 -0.54
N PHE A 41 -13.38 -1.27 -0.77
CA PHE A 41 -11.96 -1.38 -0.48
C PHE A 41 -11.69 -1.65 1.01
N MET A 42 -12.34 -0.89 1.92
CA MET A 42 -12.20 -1.13 3.35
C MET A 42 -12.76 -2.50 3.77
N ASP A 43 -13.85 -2.93 3.14
CA ASP A 43 -14.45 -4.24 3.37
C ASP A 43 -13.50 -5.38 2.98
N GLU A 44 -12.84 -5.27 1.81
CA GLU A 44 -11.87 -6.25 1.36
C GLU A 44 -10.62 -6.27 2.24
N LEU A 45 -10.11 -5.11 2.65
CA LEU A 45 -8.99 -5.05 3.60
C LEU A 45 -9.31 -5.83 4.88
N LEU A 46 -10.46 -5.56 5.49
CA LEU A 46 -10.89 -6.23 6.71
C LEU A 46 -11.16 -7.73 6.50
N SER A 47 -11.74 -8.11 5.36
CA SER A 47 -11.96 -9.52 5.02
C SER A 47 -10.65 -10.31 4.95
N ASN A 48 -9.58 -9.65 4.51
CA ASN A 48 -8.24 -10.20 4.38
C ASN A 48 -7.33 -9.92 5.60
N GLY A 49 -7.86 -9.37 6.70
CA GLY A 49 -7.11 -9.19 7.94
C GLY A 49 -6.22 -7.93 7.98
N THR A 50 -6.40 -6.98 7.05
CA THR A 50 -5.65 -5.73 7.05
C THR A 50 -6.41 -4.66 7.80
N THR A 51 -5.84 -4.14 8.89
CA THR A 51 -6.43 -3.10 9.76
C THR A 51 -5.84 -1.72 9.53
N THR A 52 -4.65 -1.65 8.93
CA THR A 52 -3.91 -0.43 8.60
C THR A 52 -3.31 -0.55 7.22
N ALA A 53 -3.47 0.47 6.38
CA ALA A 53 -2.81 0.53 5.08
C ALA A 53 -2.43 1.96 4.69
N ALA A 54 -1.35 2.06 3.89
CA ALA A 54 -1.03 3.26 3.11
C ALA A 54 -1.51 3.02 1.67
N ALA A 55 -2.38 3.92 1.17
CA ALA A 55 -3.02 3.74 -0.12
C ALA A 55 -3.03 5.04 -0.95
N TYR A 56 -2.91 4.88 -2.27
CA TYR A 56 -3.09 5.98 -3.21
C TYR A 56 -4.58 6.22 -3.46
N CYS A 57 -5.04 7.48 -3.36
CA CYS A 57 -6.33 7.90 -3.91
C CYS A 57 -6.15 8.35 -5.38
N SER A 58 -7.21 8.85 -6.03
CA SER A 58 -7.07 9.45 -7.36
C SER A 58 -6.65 10.92 -7.27
N VAL A 59 -6.56 11.62 -8.41
CA VAL A 59 -6.31 13.06 -8.44
C VAL A 59 -7.50 13.89 -7.94
N HIS A 60 -8.67 13.27 -7.81
CA HIS A 60 -9.91 13.95 -7.42
C HIS A 60 -10.04 14.00 -5.89
N PRO A 61 -10.27 15.20 -5.28
CA PRO A 61 -10.50 15.35 -3.84
C PRO A 61 -11.60 14.43 -3.29
N GLU A 62 -12.64 14.18 -4.08
CA GLU A 62 -13.76 13.30 -3.74
C GLU A 62 -13.31 11.88 -3.39
N SER A 63 -12.26 11.39 -4.05
CA SER A 63 -11.69 10.05 -3.74
C SER A 63 -11.04 10.00 -2.37
N VAL A 64 -10.40 11.08 -1.94
CA VAL A 64 -9.77 11.21 -0.62
C VAL A 64 -10.84 11.34 0.47
N ASP A 65 -11.86 12.15 0.21
CA ASP A 65 -12.98 12.32 1.14
C ASP A 65 -13.71 10.99 1.35
N ALA A 66 -14.00 10.26 0.29
CA ALA A 66 -14.61 8.95 0.37
C ALA A 66 -13.72 7.93 1.13
N PHE A 67 -12.42 7.91 0.84
CA PHE A 67 -11.45 7.01 1.48
C PHE A 67 -11.40 7.22 2.99
N PHE A 68 -11.22 8.45 3.46
CA PHE A 68 -11.14 8.72 4.89
C PHE A 68 -12.49 8.64 5.61
N THR A 69 -13.60 8.96 4.94
CA THR A 69 -14.94 8.75 5.50
C THR A 69 -15.18 7.26 5.75
N ALA A 70 -14.94 6.39 4.77
CA ALA A 70 -15.11 4.95 4.92
C ALA A 70 -14.17 4.35 5.99
N ALA A 71 -12.95 4.89 6.13
CA ALA A 71 -12.01 4.50 7.18
C ALA A 71 -12.46 4.94 8.57
N GLU A 72 -12.96 6.18 8.72
CA GLU A 72 -13.48 6.74 9.99
C GLU A 72 -14.68 5.95 10.49
N GLU A 73 -15.62 5.58 9.62
CA GLU A 73 -16.78 4.74 9.97
C GLU A 73 -16.39 3.39 10.57
N ARG A 74 -15.25 2.84 10.15
CA ARG A 74 -14.70 1.57 10.66
C ARG A 74 -13.63 1.75 11.73
N ASN A 75 -13.29 2.99 12.06
CA ASN A 75 -12.21 3.38 12.95
C ASN A 75 -10.85 2.77 12.54
N MET A 76 -10.61 2.57 11.24
CA MET A 76 -9.35 2.06 10.71
C MET A 76 -8.26 3.13 10.74
N LEU A 77 -7.02 2.74 11.02
CA LEU A 77 -5.86 3.61 10.86
C LEU A 77 -5.43 3.57 9.40
N MET A 78 -5.68 4.66 8.67
CA MET A 78 -5.39 4.71 7.25
C MET A 78 -4.48 5.89 6.91
N ILE A 79 -3.55 5.64 5.99
CA ILE A 79 -2.64 6.62 5.41
C ILE A 79 -3.04 6.77 3.95
N GLY A 80 -3.27 8.00 3.48
CA GLY A 80 -3.65 8.22 2.10
C GLY A 80 -3.61 9.68 1.72
N GLY A 81 -3.78 9.95 0.44
CA GLY A 81 -3.82 11.32 -0.04
C GLY A 81 -4.09 11.38 -1.54
N LYS A 82 -4.43 12.57 -1.99
CA LYS A 82 -4.67 12.90 -3.38
C LYS A 82 -3.40 12.66 -4.19
N VAL A 83 -3.50 11.86 -5.26
CA VAL A 83 -2.43 11.73 -6.24
C VAL A 83 -2.27 13.05 -7.00
N MET A 84 -1.02 13.46 -7.21
CA MET A 84 -0.64 14.66 -7.91
C MET A 84 0.01 14.29 -9.24
N MET A 85 -0.59 14.72 -10.36
CA MET A 85 -0.12 14.51 -11.73
C MET A 85 -0.44 15.74 -12.57
N ASP A 86 0.55 16.29 -13.28
CA ASP A 86 0.37 17.48 -14.14
C ASP A 86 0.89 17.28 -15.57
N ARG A 87 1.50 16.12 -15.87
CA ARG A 87 1.93 15.73 -17.23
C ARG A 87 1.79 14.22 -17.44
N ASN A 88 1.92 13.76 -18.68
CA ASN A 88 1.95 12.35 -19.10
C ASN A 88 0.80 11.51 -18.52
N ALA A 89 -0.37 12.11 -18.37
CA ALA A 89 -1.61 11.49 -17.96
C ALA A 89 -2.77 12.09 -18.78
N PRO A 90 -3.92 11.38 -18.89
CA PRO A 90 -5.11 11.93 -19.52
C PRO A 90 -5.54 13.26 -18.89
N ASP A 91 -6.13 14.16 -19.69
CA ASP A 91 -6.54 15.49 -19.23
C ASP A 91 -7.46 15.45 -17.99
N ALA A 92 -8.34 14.46 -17.90
CA ALA A 92 -9.22 14.27 -16.76
C ALA A 92 -8.51 13.83 -15.46
N LEU A 93 -7.23 13.44 -15.55
CA LEU A 93 -6.38 13.04 -14.42
C LEU A 93 -5.19 13.98 -14.23
N ARG A 94 -5.21 15.15 -14.84
CA ARG A 94 -4.15 16.15 -14.65
C ARG A 94 -4.60 17.31 -13.78
N ASP A 95 -3.70 17.70 -12.90
CA ASP A 95 -3.78 18.96 -12.15
C ASP A 95 -2.96 20.05 -12.85
N THR A 96 -2.96 21.25 -12.26
CA THR A 96 -1.84 22.19 -12.34
C THR A 96 -1.08 22.16 -11.02
N PRO A 97 0.19 22.59 -10.96
CA PRO A 97 0.93 22.68 -9.72
C PRO A 97 0.19 23.45 -8.62
N GLU A 98 -0.42 24.60 -8.95
CA GLU A 98 -1.21 25.43 -8.02
C GLU A 98 -2.43 24.66 -7.48
N LYS A 99 -3.19 24.03 -8.37
CA LYS A 99 -4.35 23.22 -7.97
C LYS A 99 -3.93 22.03 -7.12
N GLY A 100 -2.85 21.35 -7.49
CA GLY A 100 -2.27 20.26 -6.70
C GLY A 100 -1.90 20.70 -5.29
N TYR A 101 -1.30 21.89 -5.14
CA TYR A 101 -0.99 22.49 -3.85
C TYR A 101 -2.24 22.81 -3.03
N ASP A 102 -3.15 23.62 -3.59
CA ASP A 102 -4.32 24.14 -2.88
C ASP A 102 -5.23 22.99 -2.38
N GLU A 103 -5.55 22.05 -3.27
CA GLU A 103 -6.39 20.90 -2.94
C GLU A 103 -5.73 19.97 -1.90
N THR A 104 -4.43 19.70 -2.05
CA THR A 104 -3.69 18.87 -1.09
C THR A 104 -3.64 19.53 0.27
N LYS A 105 -3.33 20.82 0.34
CA LYS A 105 -3.31 21.59 1.60
C LYS A 105 -4.65 21.61 2.30
N ALA A 106 -5.74 21.81 1.55
CA ALA A 106 -7.10 21.77 2.08
C ALA A 106 -7.46 20.37 2.64
N LEU A 107 -7.07 19.31 1.93
CA LEU A 107 -7.30 17.93 2.36
C LEU A 107 -6.45 17.54 3.58
N ILE A 108 -5.21 18.02 3.68
CA ILE A 108 -4.38 17.87 4.88
C ILE A 108 -5.09 18.50 6.08
N ALA A 109 -5.52 19.76 5.96
CA ALA A 109 -6.23 20.47 7.01
C ALA A 109 -7.54 19.77 7.44
N LYS A 110 -8.21 19.09 6.52
CA LYS A 110 -9.45 18.37 6.79
C LYS A 110 -9.24 17.02 7.47
N TRP A 111 -8.23 16.25 7.06
CA TRP A 111 -8.12 14.84 7.39
C TRP A 111 -6.92 14.46 8.25
N HIS A 112 -5.75 15.12 8.10
CA HIS A 112 -4.56 14.74 8.83
C HIS A 112 -4.74 14.89 10.34
N GLY A 113 -4.51 13.81 11.11
CA GLY A 113 -4.70 13.80 12.55
C GLY A 113 -6.17 13.70 13.02
N ARG A 114 -7.15 13.64 12.12
CA ARG A 114 -8.54 13.40 12.47
C ARG A 114 -8.75 11.92 12.77
N GLY A 115 -9.09 11.59 14.02
CA GLY A 115 -9.22 10.20 14.46
C GLY A 115 -7.92 9.42 14.27
N ARG A 116 -7.95 8.44 13.36
CA ARG A 116 -6.80 7.60 13.02
C ARG A 116 -6.29 7.85 11.57
N ALA A 117 -6.67 8.95 10.95
CA ALA A 117 -6.28 9.31 9.59
C ALA A 117 -4.92 10.00 9.56
N HIS A 118 -4.04 9.57 8.66
CA HIS A 118 -2.78 10.20 8.33
C HIS A 118 -2.73 10.57 6.85
N TYR A 119 -2.36 11.79 6.53
CA TYR A 119 -2.25 12.21 5.14
C TYR A 119 -0.91 11.83 4.53
N ALA A 120 -0.91 11.50 3.24
CA ALA A 120 0.28 11.28 2.42
C ALA A 120 0.28 12.23 1.22
N ILE A 121 1.30 13.08 1.12
CA ILE A 121 1.59 13.88 -0.07
C ILE A 121 2.06 12.90 -1.14
N SER A 122 1.33 12.86 -2.28
CA SER A 122 1.43 11.73 -3.20
C SER A 122 1.73 12.17 -4.65
N PRO A 123 2.92 12.71 -4.96
CA PRO A 123 3.35 12.78 -6.35
C PRO A 123 3.43 11.34 -6.87
N ARG A 124 2.62 10.97 -7.88
CA ARG A 124 2.48 9.56 -8.28
C ARG A 124 3.84 8.94 -8.61
N PHE A 125 4.59 9.56 -9.50
CA PHE A 125 5.99 9.25 -9.83
C PHE A 125 6.56 10.36 -10.74
N ALA A 126 7.88 10.37 -10.93
CA ALA A 126 8.55 11.45 -11.67
C ALA A 126 8.06 11.63 -13.11
N ILE A 127 7.55 10.58 -13.77
CA ILE A 127 7.04 10.65 -15.13
C ILE A 127 5.82 11.56 -15.24
N THR A 128 4.94 11.52 -14.25
CA THR A 128 3.68 12.30 -14.26
C THR A 128 3.78 13.63 -13.52
N SER A 129 4.97 14.01 -13.08
CA SER A 129 5.21 15.28 -12.37
C SER A 129 6.21 16.14 -13.11
N THR A 130 5.87 17.42 -13.35
CA THR A 130 6.84 18.42 -13.83
C THR A 130 7.77 18.85 -12.69
N PRO A 131 8.89 19.55 -12.98
CA PRO A 131 9.69 20.19 -11.93
C PRO A 131 8.88 21.09 -11.00
N GLU A 132 7.89 21.81 -11.54
CA GLU A 132 6.99 22.70 -10.78
C GLU A 132 6.10 21.89 -9.82
N GLN A 133 5.56 20.75 -10.27
CA GLN A 133 4.78 19.84 -9.42
C GLN A 133 5.63 19.20 -8.34
N MET A 134 6.88 18.84 -8.63
CA MET A 134 7.83 18.34 -7.64
C MET A 134 8.17 19.41 -6.59
N GLU A 135 8.37 20.66 -7.02
CA GLU A 135 8.60 21.79 -6.11
C GLU A 135 7.40 22.04 -5.19
N VAL A 136 6.18 21.97 -5.71
CA VAL A 136 4.96 22.03 -4.91
C VAL A 136 4.92 20.91 -3.87
N SER A 137 5.28 19.68 -4.26
CA SER A 137 5.36 18.55 -3.34
C SER A 137 6.39 18.78 -2.22
N ARG A 138 7.54 19.38 -2.56
CA ARG A 138 8.58 19.78 -1.60
C ARG A 138 8.05 20.81 -0.60
N VAL A 139 7.38 21.85 -1.09
CA VAL A 139 6.80 22.91 -0.24
C VAL A 139 5.79 22.32 0.73
N LEU A 140 4.85 21.47 0.24
CA LEU A 140 3.86 20.78 1.07
C LEU A 140 4.53 19.91 2.15
N ALA A 141 5.57 19.15 1.79
CA ALA A 141 6.30 18.30 2.74
C ALA A 141 7.01 19.14 3.81
N ALA A 142 7.55 20.31 3.44
CA ALA A 142 8.18 21.23 4.38
C ALA A 142 7.17 21.93 5.30
N GLU A 143 5.99 22.30 4.81
CA GLU A 143 4.91 22.88 5.60
C GLU A 143 4.24 21.87 6.55
N HIS A 144 4.23 20.58 6.17
CA HIS A 144 3.56 19.48 6.89
C HIS A 144 4.50 18.31 7.15
N PRO A 145 5.54 18.49 7.99
CA PRO A 145 6.61 17.48 8.19
C PRO A 145 6.15 16.20 8.90
N ASP A 146 4.96 16.20 9.47
CA ASP A 146 4.30 15.05 10.09
C ASP A 146 3.44 14.23 9.11
N CYS A 147 3.15 14.74 7.91
CA CYS A 147 2.57 13.96 6.83
C CYS A 147 3.58 12.95 6.25
N TYR A 148 3.04 11.90 5.65
CA TYR A 148 3.84 10.99 4.82
C TYR A 148 4.07 11.60 3.43
N VAL A 149 5.09 11.10 2.75
CA VAL A 149 5.28 11.23 1.30
C VAL A 149 5.21 9.83 0.71
N GLN A 150 4.43 9.62 -0.35
CA GLN A 150 4.42 8.34 -1.04
C GLN A 150 4.54 8.53 -2.55
N THR A 151 5.37 7.70 -3.18
CA THR A 151 5.61 7.72 -4.62
C THR A 151 6.14 6.38 -5.09
N HIS A 152 6.29 6.19 -6.40
CA HIS A 152 6.88 4.99 -7.00
C HIS A 152 8.33 5.25 -7.38
N LEU A 153 9.17 4.23 -7.28
CA LEU A 153 10.59 4.33 -7.58
C LEU A 153 11.14 3.04 -8.19
N SER A 154 11.67 3.15 -9.41
CA SER A 154 12.49 2.12 -10.06
C SER A 154 11.84 0.74 -10.09
N GLU A 155 10.57 0.70 -10.51
CA GLU A 155 9.82 -0.53 -10.70
C GLU A 155 10.23 -1.25 -11.99
N ASN A 156 10.33 -0.49 -13.09
CA ASN A 156 10.55 -1.03 -14.44
C ASN A 156 11.69 -0.27 -15.16
N ARG A 157 12.43 -0.98 -16.03
CA ARG A 157 13.57 -0.37 -16.72
C ARG A 157 13.17 0.72 -17.70
N ASP A 158 12.04 0.56 -18.39
CA ASP A 158 11.53 1.57 -19.32
C ASP A 158 11.01 2.80 -18.56
N GLU A 159 10.39 2.58 -17.38
CA GLU A 159 10.03 3.63 -16.44
C GLU A 159 11.26 4.44 -16.01
N ILE A 160 12.35 3.78 -15.61
CA ILE A 160 13.59 4.44 -15.20
C ILE A 160 14.16 5.28 -16.36
N ALA A 161 14.25 4.69 -17.56
CA ALA A 161 14.76 5.38 -18.74
C ALA A 161 13.92 6.62 -19.07
N PHE A 162 12.60 6.50 -18.98
CA PHE A 162 11.70 7.62 -19.24
C PHE A 162 11.80 8.69 -18.14
N ALA A 163 11.77 8.33 -16.87
CA ALA A 163 11.91 9.28 -15.75
C ALA A 163 13.23 10.06 -15.84
N THR A 164 14.34 9.37 -16.06
CA THR A 164 15.67 10.02 -16.19
C THR A 164 15.79 10.91 -17.44
N SER A 165 15.11 10.58 -18.53
CA SER A 165 15.06 11.45 -19.71
C SER A 165 14.34 12.78 -19.48
N LEU A 166 13.39 12.81 -18.55
CA LEU A 166 12.60 13.99 -18.15
C LEU A 166 13.34 14.88 -17.14
N TYR A 167 14.37 14.35 -16.46
CA TYR A 167 15.17 15.04 -15.44
C TYR A 167 16.67 14.84 -15.71
N PRO A 168 17.18 15.38 -16.81
CA PRO A 168 18.56 15.10 -17.28
C PRO A 168 19.66 15.61 -16.32
N GLU A 169 19.31 16.50 -15.39
CA GLU A 169 20.21 17.00 -14.35
C GLU A 169 20.37 16.06 -13.16
N ALA A 170 19.48 15.07 -13.01
CA ALA A 170 19.56 14.08 -11.94
C ALA A 170 20.57 12.97 -12.27
N LYS A 171 21.26 12.48 -11.26
CA LYS A 171 22.26 11.39 -11.40
C LYS A 171 21.59 10.05 -11.73
N ASP A 172 20.43 9.83 -11.19
CA ASP A 172 19.58 8.65 -11.32
C ASP A 172 18.17 8.95 -10.83
N TYR A 173 17.28 7.97 -10.84
CA TYR A 173 15.87 8.17 -10.48
C TYR A 173 15.70 8.59 -9.02
N THR A 174 16.44 8.00 -8.09
CA THR A 174 16.41 8.39 -6.67
C THR A 174 16.87 9.83 -6.45
N ASP A 175 17.86 10.29 -7.25
CA ASP A 175 18.36 11.67 -7.17
C ASP A 175 17.29 12.70 -7.57
N ILE A 176 16.32 12.34 -8.43
CA ILE A 176 15.18 13.20 -8.75
C ILE A 176 14.44 13.59 -7.45
N TYR A 177 14.02 12.61 -6.65
CA TYR A 177 13.32 12.88 -5.39
C TYR A 177 14.21 13.53 -4.33
N ALA A 178 15.50 13.17 -4.29
CA ALA A 178 16.46 13.76 -3.36
C ALA A 178 16.64 15.26 -3.60
N ARG A 179 16.68 15.71 -4.85
CA ARG A 179 16.83 17.13 -5.24
C ARG A 179 15.65 17.99 -4.77
N TYR A 180 14.46 17.41 -4.70
CA TYR A 180 13.25 18.06 -4.18
C TYR A 180 13.01 17.78 -2.69
N GLU A 181 14.01 17.28 -1.94
CA GLU A 181 13.92 17.05 -0.50
C GLU A 181 12.73 16.16 -0.08
N LEU A 182 12.28 15.27 -0.98
CA LEU A 182 11.14 14.38 -0.76
C LEU A 182 11.53 13.07 -0.06
N LEU A 183 12.83 12.84 0.19
CA LEU A 183 13.32 11.63 0.86
C LEU A 183 13.50 11.89 2.35
N GLY A 184 12.76 11.17 3.15
CA GLY A 184 12.81 11.28 4.60
C GLY A 184 12.23 10.05 5.28
N ARG A 185 12.22 10.07 6.60
CA ARG A 185 11.81 8.94 7.43
C ARG A 185 10.35 8.51 7.20
N LYS A 186 9.47 9.43 6.78
CA LYS A 186 8.07 9.18 6.44
C LYS A 186 7.83 9.05 4.92
N THR A 187 8.87 8.81 4.13
CA THR A 187 8.76 8.60 2.70
C THR A 187 8.65 7.12 2.37
N LEU A 188 7.59 6.75 1.67
CA LEU A 188 7.29 5.40 1.19
C LEU A 188 7.52 5.35 -0.32
N LEU A 189 8.42 4.48 -0.77
CA LEU A 189 8.84 4.35 -2.16
C LEU A 189 8.41 2.98 -2.68
N GLY A 190 7.39 2.94 -3.54
CA GLY A 190 6.89 1.69 -4.12
C GLY A 190 7.95 0.99 -4.97
N HIS A 191 8.00 -0.34 -4.88
CA HIS A 191 8.79 -1.29 -5.67
C HIS A 191 10.29 -1.30 -5.39
N CYS A 192 11.04 -0.27 -5.73
CA CYS A 192 12.49 -0.17 -5.49
C CYS A 192 13.31 -1.37 -6.01
N ILE A 193 12.96 -1.93 -7.18
CA ILE A 193 13.54 -3.18 -7.70
C ILE A 193 14.93 -2.92 -8.30
N HIS A 194 15.04 -1.92 -9.18
CA HIS A 194 16.21 -1.70 -10.02
C HIS A 194 17.14 -0.60 -9.49
N LEU A 195 17.33 -0.55 -8.17
CA LEU A 195 18.21 0.44 -7.55
C LEU A 195 19.68 0.01 -7.60
N SER A 196 20.58 0.99 -7.78
CA SER A 196 22.01 0.83 -7.53
C SER A 196 22.32 0.86 -6.02
N ASP A 197 23.53 0.42 -5.61
CA ASP A 197 23.97 0.52 -4.21
C ASP A 197 24.05 1.97 -3.71
N ARG A 198 24.35 2.91 -4.63
CA ARG A 198 24.29 4.34 -4.33
C ARG A 198 22.89 4.77 -3.92
N GLU A 199 21.90 4.41 -4.72
CA GLU A 199 20.49 4.77 -4.49
C GLU A 199 19.98 4.16 -3.18
N ILE A 200 20.22 2.87 -2.95
CA ILE A 200 19.86 2.21 -1.67
C ILE A 200 20.55 2.90 -0.48
N SER A 201 21.82 3.29 -0.64
CA SER A 201 22.55 4.04 0.41
C SER A 201 21.96 5.43 0.66
N VAL A 202 21.36 6.09 -0.33
CA VAL A 202 20.62 7.34 -0.14
C VAL A 202 19.36 7.09 0.68
N LEU A 203 18.61 6.04 0.39
CA LEU A 203 17.44 5.66 1.18
C LEU A 203 17.82 5.36 2.64
N ALA A 204 18.91 4.62 2.86
CA ALA A 204 19.42 4.34 4.20
C ALA A 204 19.75 5.63 5.00
N LYS A 205 20.43 6.59 4.35
CA LYS A 205 20.84 7.86 4.98
C LYS A 205 19.65 8.77 5.29
N THR A 206 18.65 8.81 4.42
CA THR A 206 17.45 9.64 4.61
C THR A 206 16.41 8.98 5.52
N GLY A 207 16.51 7.66 5.71
CA GLY A 207 15.55 6.86 6.45
C GLY A 207 14.29 6.53 5.63
N ALA A 208 14.29 6.81 4.32
CA ALA A 208 13.19 6.45 3.43
C ALA A 208 12.98 4.93 3.36
N VAL A 209 11.75 4.51 3.10
CA VAL A 209 11.32 3.11 3.13
C VAL A 209 11.12 2.61 1.70
N GLY A 210 11.84 1.55 1.32
CA GLY A 210 11.54 0.80 0.09
C GLY A 210 10.40 -0.19 0.34
N VAL A 211 9.36 -0.14 -0.49
CA VAL A 211 8.17 -0.99 -0.32
C VAL A 211 8.19 -2.15 -1.31
N PHE A 212 8.39 -3.35 -0.80
CA PHE A 212 8.38 -4.58 -1.58
C PHE A 212 6.94 -5.00 -1.92
N CYS A 213 6.62 -5.07 -3.20
CA CYS A 213 5.30 -5.40 -3.74
C CYS A 213 5.35 -6.70 -4.57
N PRO A 214 5.54 -7.89 -3.95
CA PRO A 214 5.89 -9.11 -4.68
C PRO A 214 4.85 -9.52 -5.72
N THR A 215 3.56 -9.50 -5.39
CA THR A 215 2.47 -9.90 -6.29
C THR A 215 2.40 -9.02 -7.54
N SER A 216 2.50 -7.71 -7.37
CA SER A 216 2.51 -6.74 -8.47
C SER A 216 3.77 -6.87 -9.34
N ASN A 217 4.93 -6.95 -8.69
CA ASN A 217 6.21 -7.06 -9.38
C ASN A 217 6.28 -8.31 -10.28
N LEU A 218 5.69 -9.41 -9.83
CA LEU A 218 5.59 -10.64 -10.62
C LEU A 218 4.54 -10.54 -11.72
N PHE A 219 3.36 -10.00 -11.40
CA PHE A 219 2.24 -9.89 -12.33
C PHE A 219 2.58 -9.00 -13.54
N LEU A 220 3.21 -7.85 -13.30
CA LEU A 220 3.64 -6.91 -14.34
C LEU A 220 5.01 -7.26 -14.95
N GLY A 221 5.68 -8.30 -14.45
CA GLY A 221 7.01 -8.69 -14.93
C GLY A 221 8.10 -7.65 -14.62
N SER A 222 7.91 -6.85 -13.58
CA SER A 222 8.81 -5.72 -13.23
C SER A 222 10.18 -6.20 -12.76
N GLY A 223 10.25 -7.33 -12.03
CA GLY A 223 11.49 -7.91 -11.54
C GLY A 223 11.40 -8.42 -10.10
N LEU A 224 12.56 -8.72 -9.51
CA LEU A 224 12.68 -9.32 -8.19
C LEU A 224 13.33 -8.35 -7.20
N PHE A 225 12.65 -8.06 -6.09
CA PHE A 225 13.18 -7.23 -5.02
C PHE A 225 14.30 -7.96 -4.25
N ASP A 226 15.42 -7.29 -4.02
CA ASP A 226 16.60 -7.84 -3.33
C ASP A 226 16.64 -7.38 -1.86
N ARG A 227 15.95 -8.12 -0.98
CA ARG A 227 15.86 -7.79 0.44
C ARG A 227 17.21 -7.83 1.14
N ASP A 228 18.03 -8.86 0.89
CA ASP A 228 19.33 -9.01 1.57
C ASP A 228 20.27 -7.85 1.25
N ARG A 229 20.11 -7.22 0.09
CA ARG A 229 20.86 -6.02 -0.31
C ARG A 229 20.40 -4.79 0.49
N PHE A 230 19.08 -4.64 0.71
CA PHE A 230 18.52 -3.59 1.57
C PHE A 230 19.00 -3.76 3.01
N ASP A 231 18.91 -4.99 3.57
CA ASP A 231 19.36 -5.29 4.93
C ASP A 231 20.86 -5.01 5.11
N ARG A 232 21.70 -5.44 4.15
CA ARG A 232 23.15 -5.20 4.17
C ARG A 232 23.52 -3.72 4.16
N LEU A 233 22.76 -2.89 3.44
CA LEU A 233 22.99 -1.44 3.35
C LEU A 233 22.26 -0.65 4.43
N GLY A 234 21.54 -1.31 5.34
CA GLY A 234 20.84 -0.70 6.46
C GLY A 234 19.61 0.12 6.07
N THR A 235 18.98 -0.22 4.95
CA THR A 235 17.81 0.49 4.43
C THR A 235 16.52 -0.12 4.98
N ARG A 236 15.62 0.73 5.45
CA ARG A 236 14.28 0.34 5.90
C ARG A 236 13.47 -0.19 4.73
N HIS A 237 12.71 -1.25 4.95
CA HIS A 237 11.78 -1.76 3.95
C HIS A 237 10.46 -2.21 4.59
N ALA A 238 9.42 -2.24 3.80
CA ALA A 238 8.08 -2.72 4.11
C ALA A 238 7.61 -3.71 3.04
N VAL A 239 6.51 -4.38 3.28
CA VAL A 239 5.84 -5.25 2.30
C VAL A 239 4.40 -4.78 2.09
N ALA A 240 3.95 -4.77 0.84
CA ALA A 240 2.60 -4.36 0.46
C ALA A 240 2.01 -5.25 -0.64
N THR A 241 0.68 -5.26 -0.72
CA THR A 241 -0.06 -5.96 -1.77
C THR A 241 0.06 -5.25 -3.12
N ASP A 242 0.11 -3.91 -3.10
CA ASP A 242 -0.05 -3.08 -4.30
C ASP A 242 -1.27 -3.51 -5.13
N VAL A 243 -2.41 -3.76 -4.45
CA VAL A 243 -3.62 -4.27 -5.08
C VAL A 243 -4.13 -3.34 -6.17
N GLY A 244 -4.33 -3.93 -7.35
CA GLY A 244 -4.55 -3.26 -8.62
C GLY A 244 -3.50 -3.73 -9.61
N GLY A 245 -2.24 -3.41 -9.42
CA GLY A 245 -1.08 -4.10 -10.00
C GLY A 245 -0.86 -5.46 -9.35
N GLY A 246 -0.96 -5.53 -8.03
CA GLY A 246 -1.04 -6.79 -7.29
C GLY A 246 -2.40 -7.47 -7.44
N THR A 247 -2.41 -8.80 -7.43
CA THR A 247 -3.57 -9.63 -7.77
C THR A 247 -4.41 -10.07 -6.58
N SER A 248 -4.07 -9.64 -5.35
CA SER A 248 -4.76 -10.04 -4.13
C SER A 248 -4.78 -8.94 -3.08
N PHE A 249 -5.83 -8.91 -2.26
CA PHE A 249 -5.90 -8.13 -1.02
C PHE A 249 -5.22 -8.85 0.16
N SER A 250 -4.93 -10.15 0.02
CA SER A 250 -4.40 -10.97 1.09
C SER A 250 -2.90 -10.72 1.31
N MET A 251 -2.55 -10.28 2.50
CA MET A 251 -1.16 -10.20 2.92
C MET A 251 -0.52 -11.58 3.13
N LEU A 252 -1.31 -12.64 3.37
CA LEU A 252 -0.79 -14.02 3.42
C LEU A 252 -0.33 -14.47 2.03
N GLU A 253 -1.16 -14.28 0.99
CA GLU A 253 -0.78 -14.58 -0.40
C GLU A 253 0.40 -13.70 -0.85
N THR A 254 0.42 -12.42 -0.46
CA THR A 254 1.55 -11.52 -0.71
C THR A 254 2.86 -12.08 -0.12
N MET A 255 2.81 -12.65 1.07
CA MET A 255 4.00 -13.26 1.69
C MET A 255 4.38 -14.62 1.10
N ASP A 256 3.44 -15.37 0.54
CA ASP A 256 3.75 -16.56 -0.26
C ASP A 256 4.57 -16.18 -1.49
N GLU A 257 4.14 -15.16 -2.23
CA GLU A 257 4.91 -14.64 -3.36
C GLU A 257 6.26 -14.04 -2.92
N ALA A 258 6.31 -13.30 -1.81
CA ALA A 258 7.56 -12.79 -1.25
C ALA A 258 8.55 -13.92 -0.93
N TYR A 259 8.07 -15.02 -0.33
CA TYR A 259 8.90 -16.21 -0.06
C TYR A 259 9.49 -16.79 -1.35
N LYS A 260 8.66 -16.98 -2.38
CA LYS A 260 9.10 -17.52 -3.68
C LYS A 260 10.11 -16.62 -4.37
N VAL A 261 9.85 -15.29 -4.41
CA VAL A 261 10.76 -14.29 -4.99
C VAL A 261 12.13 -14.31 -4.32
N LEU A 262 12.16 -14.30 -2.99
CA LEU A 262 13.40 -14.30 -2.24
C LEU A 262 14.14 -15.65 -2.39
N HIS A 263 13.39 -16.76 -2.38
CA HIS A 263 13.95 -18.11 -2.53
C HIS A 263 14.61 -18.31 -3.91
N LEU A 264 14.01 -17.77 -4.98
CA LEU A 264 14.60 -17.79 -6.33
C LEU A 264 15.95 -17.05 -6.40
N GLN A 265 16.17 -16.10 -5.51
CA GLN A 265 17.44 -15.35 -5.40
C GLN A 265 18.41 -15.96 -4.37
N GLY A 266 18.12 -17.14 -3.82
CA GLY A 266 18.93 -17.79 -2.78
C GLY A 266 18.79 -17.14 -1.41
N GLN A 267 17.87 -16.21 -1.23
CA GLN A 267 17.58 -15.55 0.04
C GLN A 267 16.59 -16.39 0.86
N ARG A 268 16.63 -16.23 2.19
CA ARG A 268 15.75 -16.98 3.09
C ARG A 268 14.76 -16.07 3.79
N LEU A 269 13.50 -16.49 3.79
CA LEU A 269 12.43 -15.84 4.55
C LEU A 269 11.80 -16.87 5.50
N SER A 270 12.10 -16.78 6.79
CA SER A 270 11.48 -17.66 7.78
C SER A 270 10.02 -17.25 8.02
N PRO A 271 9.13 -18.20 8.40
CA PRO A 271 7.74 -17.86 8.73
C PRO A 271 7.61 -16.80 9.83
N LEU A 272 8.48 -16.84 10.83
CA LEU A 272 8.50 -15.82 11.90
C LEU A 272 8.85 -14.44 11.35
N ASN A 273 9.83 -14.34 10.44
CA ASN A 273 10.16 -13.08 9.79
C ASN A 273 9.04 -12.60 8.87
N SER A 274 8.32 -13.50 8.19
CA SER A 274 7.15 -13.15 7.38
C SER A 274 6.09 -12.47 8.23
N PHE A 275 5.70 -13.09 9.35
CA PHE A 275 4.69 -12.50 10.23
C PHE A 275 5.18 -11.24 10.94
N TYR A 276 6.48 -11.14 11.25
CA TYR A 276 7.07 -9.89 11.71
C TYR A 276 6.92 -8.77 10.66
N MET A 277 7.21 -9.04 9.38
CA MET A 277 7.04 -8.07 8.30
C MET A 277 5.60 -7.61 8.15
N LEU A 278 4.63 -8.52 8.24
CA LEU A 278 3.19 -8.21 8.15
C LEU A 278 2.66 -7.34 9.32
N THR A 279 3.36 -7.33 10.44
CA THR A 279 2.91 -6.71 11.69
C THR A 279 3.88 -5.63 12.16
N LEU A 280 4.72 -5.92 13.13
CA LEU A 280 5.64 -4.96 13.74
C LEU A 280 6.68 -4.40 12.75
N GLY A 281 7.08 -5.18 11.75
CA GLY A 281 8.01 -4.72 10.71
C GLY A 281 7.42 -3.58 9.89
N ASN A 282 6.19 -3.75 9.36
CA ASN A 282 5.48 -2.70 8.66
C ASN A 282 5.14 -1.52 9.58
N ALA A 283 4.73 -1.77 10.82
CA ALA A 283 4.47 -0.71 11.79
C ALA A 283 5.72 0.16 12.05
N ARG A 284 6.91 -0.46 12.18
CA ARG A 284 8.20 0.25 12.30
C ARG A 284 8.56 1.01 11.03
N ALA A 285 8.27 0.44 9.86
CA ALA A 285 8.48 1.14 8.59
C ALA A 285 7.62 2.42 8.48
N LEU A 286 6.46 2.43 9.12
CA LEU A 286 5.54 3.57 9.19
C LEU A 286 5.78 4.49 10.41
N ASP A 287 6.74 4.19 11.29
CA ASP A 287 6.93 4.87 12.58
C ASP A 287 5.67 4.84 13.48
N LEU A 288 4.91 3.75 13.42
CA LEU A 288 3.68 3.52 14.17
C LEU A 288 3.78 2.35 15.15
N GLU A 289 4.98 1.78 15.39
CA GLU A 289 5.20 0.64 16.27
C GLU A 289 4.80 0.85 17.72
N HIS A 290 4.67 2.10 18.14
CA HIS A 290 4.16 2.47 19.46
C HIS A 290 2.64 2.34 19.59
N ARG A 291 1.92 2.23 18.46
CA ARG A 291 0.46 2.11 18.40
C ARG A 291 -0.01 0.77 17.91
N ILE A 292 0.61 0.24 16.84
CA ILE A 292 0.13 -0.95 16.11
C ILE A 292 1.26 -1.96 15.87
N GLY A 293 0.90 -3.13 15.37
CA GLY A 293 1.85 -4.18 14.95
C GLY A 293 2.30 -5.12 16.07
N SER A 294 1.82 -4.94 17.29
CA SER A 294 2.10 -5.83 18.42
C SER A 294 0.95 -5.87 19.43
N LEU A 295 0.97 -6.87 20.32
CA LEU A 295 -0.05 -7.08 21.35
C LEU A 295 0.40 -6.59 22.73
N HIS A 296 1.31 -5.62 22.82
CA HIS A 296 1.74 -5.08 24.10
C HIS A 296 0.66 -4.18 24.72
N ALA A 297 0.67 -4.08 26.05
CA ALA A 297 -0.26 -3.19 26.76
C ALA A 297 -0.04 -1.73 26.35
N GLY A 298 -1.10 -1.03 25.96
CA GLY A 298 -1.06 0.35 25.47
C GLY A 298 -1.10 0.48 23.94
N ALA A 299 -0.94 -0.62 23.19
CA ALA A 299 -1.18 -0.61 21.75
C ALA A 299 -2.67 -0.54 21.42
N ASP A 300 -3.00 -0.01 20.25
CA ASP A 300 -4.34 -0.08 19.69
C ASP A 300 -4.72 -1.57 19.51
N ALA A 301 -5.93 -1.96 19.90
CA ALA A 301 -6.38 -3.35 19.82
C ALA A 301 -6.83 -3.71 18.39
N ASP A 302 -5.89 -3.61 17.44
CA ASP A 302 -6.03 -4.06 16.05
C ASP A 302 -5.51 -5.51 15.99
N ILE A 303 -6.41 -6.48 15.98
CA ILE A 303 -6.08 -7.90 16.17
C ILE A 303 -6.69 -8.72 15.05
N VAL A 304 -5.91 -9.62 14.48
CA VAL A 304 -6.36 -10.60 13.48
C VAL A 304 -6.30 -12.00 14.08
N VAL A 305 -7.41 -12.72 14.02
CA VAL A 305 -7.49 -14.13 14.42
C VAL A 305 -7.44 -14.99 13.17
N LEU A 306 -6.44 -15.86 13.11
CA LEU A 306 -6.22 -16.74 11.98
C LEU A 306 -6.58 -18.18 12.30
N ASP A 307 -7.14 -18.89 11.31
CA ASP A 307 -7.43 -20.32 11.36
C ASP A 307 -6.50 -21.06 10.39
N SER A 308 -5.57 -21.83 10.97
CA SER A 308 -4.63 -22.66 10.21
C SER A 308 -5.25 -23.93 9.63
N ARG A 309 -6.54 -24.17 9.87
CA ARG A 309 -7.32 -25.33 9.38
C ARG A 309 -8.49 -24.91 8.47
N ALA A 310 -8.53 -23.69 8.01
CA ALA A 310 -9.62 -23.13 7.22
C ALA A 310 -9.94 -23.86 5.91
N LYS A 311 -9.01 -24.66 5.40
CA LYS A 311 -9.17 -25.46 4.17
C LYS A 311 -8.79 -26.93 4.43
N PRO A 312 -9.43 -27.91 3.74
CA PRO A 312 -9.13 -29.33 3.97
C PRO A 312 -7.67 -29.71 3.84
N ALA A 313 -6.95 -29.13 2.86
CA ALA A 313 -5.53 -29.38 2.67
C ALA A 313 -4.67 -28.78 3.81
N MET A 314 -5.06 -27.63 4.37
CA MET A 314 -4.41 -27.05 5.56
C MET A 314 -4.64 -27.94 6.77
N GLU A 315 -5.87 -28.40 6.98
CA GLU A 315 -6.19 -29.33 8.09
C GLU A 315 -5.35 -30.61 8.02
N LEU A 316 -5.21 -31.21 6.83
CA LEU A 316 -4.34 -32.39 6.64
C LEU A 316 -2.88 -32.08 6.98
N ARG A 317 -2.37 -30.94 6.53
CA ARG A 317 -0.98 -30.54 6.84
C ARG A 317 -0.79 -30.26 8.34
N MET A 318 -1.80 -29.70 8.99
CA MET A 318 -1.76 -29.39 10.44
C MET A 318 -1.80 -30.64 11.32
N GLN A 319 -2.22 -31.80 10.82
CA GLN A 319 -2.15 -33.07 11.58
C GLN A 319 -0.72 -33.53 11.86
N VAL A 320 0.25 -33.09 11.05
CA VAL A 320 1.67 -33.46 11.18
C VAL A 320 2.58 -32.23 11.48
N ALA A 321 2.02 -31.03 11.57
CA ALA A 321 2.74 -29.86 12.04
C ALA A 321 2.94 -29.94 13.57
N SER A 322 4.15 -29.67 14.03
CA SER A 322 4.54 -29.86 15.45
C SER A 322 5.10 -28.58 16.07
N THR A 323 5.33 -27.54 15.29
CA THR A 323 5.91 -26.27 15.74
C THR A 323 5.09 -25.08 15.25
N LEU A 324 5.14 -23.96 16.00
CA LEU A 324 4.54 -22.71 15.58
C LEU A 324 5.08 -22.25 14.21
N ALA A 325 6.36 -22.43 13.93
CA ALA A 325 6.94 -22.05 12.66
C ALA A 325 6.33 -22.83 11.48
N GLU A 326 6.01 -24.12 11.65
CA GLU A 326 5.30 -24.89 10.63
C GLU A 326 3.86 -24.42 10.44
N GLU A 327 3.15 -24.11 11.52
CA GLU A 327 1.79 -23.56 11.46
C GLU A 327 1.76 -22.20 10.74
N LEU A 328 2.66 -21.30 11.10
CA LEU A 328 2.79 -20.01 10.43
C LEU A 328 3.15 -20.17 8.94
N PHE A 329 3.97 -21.17 8.59
CA PHE A 329 4.30 -21.43 7.20
C PHE A 329 3.10 -21.97 6.40
N VAL A 330 2.24 -22.79 7.02
CA VAL A 330 0.97 -23.21 6.42
C VAL A 330 0.06 -22.01 6.15
N LEU A 331 -0.09 -21.11 7.12
CA LEU A 331 -0.86 -19.88 6.95
C LEU A 331 -0.27 -19.00 5.84
N GLN A 332 1.04 -18.83 5.81
CA GLN A 332 1.73 -18.01 4.81
C GLN A 332 1.54 -18.55 3.38
N THR A 333 1.66 -19.88 3.20
CA THR A 333 1.73 -20.49 1.85
C THR A 333 0.38 -21.00 1.33
N MET A 334 -0.58 -21.19 2.21
CA MET A 334 -1.89 -21.73 1.86
C MET A 334 -3.05 -20.86 2.34
N GLY A 335 -2.78 -19.85 3.17
CA GLY A 335 -3.81 -18.97 3.73
C GLY A 335 -4.32 -17.95 2.71
N ASP A 336 -5.58 -17.57 2.88
CA ASP A 336 -6.28 -16.48 2.19
C ASP A 336 -7.33 -15.87 3.13
N ASP A 337 -8.34 -15.16 2.59
CA ASP A 337 -9.43 -14.55 3.35
C ASP A 337 -10.23 -15.56 4.20
N ARG A 338 -10.28 -16.85 3.79
CA ARG A 338 -10.90 -17.94 4.55
C ARG A 338 -10.15 -18.26 5.83
N SER A 339 -8.84 -18.05 5.84
CA SER A 339 -8.00 -18.23 7.04
C SER A 339 -8.15 -17.09 8.04
N VAL A 340 -8.76 -15.98 7.67
CA VAL A 340 -9.06 -14.87 8.59
C VAL A 340 -10.37 -15.17 9.31
N ALA A 341 -10.31 -15.69 10.52
CA ALA A 341 -11.47 -16.04 11.32
C ALA A 341 -12.20 -14.81 11.88
N GLU A 342 -11.46 -13.84 12.41
CA GLU A 342 -11.99 -12.58 12.91
C GLU A 342 -10.96 -11.45 12.79
N VAL A 343 -11.44 -10.22 12.70
CA VAL A 343 -10.64 -9.01 12.70
C VAL A 343 -11.21 -8.03 13.72
N TYR A 344 -10.35 -7.51 14.58
CA TYR A 344 -10.72 -6.44 15.52
C TYR A 344 -10.03 -5.16 15.10
N VAL A 345 -10.78 -4.06 15.06
CA VAL A 345 -10.27 -2.70 14.88
C VAL A 345 -10.57 -1.91 16.15
N ALA A 346 -9.54 -1.43 16.81
CA ALA A 346 -9.64 -0.76 18.10
C ALA A 346 -10.54 -1.54 19.11
N GLY A 347 -10.40 -2.86 19.14
CA GLY A 347 -11.13 -3.78 20.02
C GLY A 347 -12.55 -4.14 19.57
N LYS A 348 -13.04 -3.62 18.45
CA LYS A 348 -14.37 -3.95 17.91
C LYS A 348 -14.27 -5.05 16.86
N PRO A 349 -15.07 -6.15 16.94
CA PRO A 349 -15.09 -7.17 15.92
C PRO A 349 -15.72 -6.62 14.63
N MET A 350 -15.08 -6.91 13.49
CA MET A 350 -15.46 -6.36 12.20
C MET A 350 -16.03 -7.40 11.24
N LYS A 351 -15.66 -8.68 11.39
CA LYS A 351 -16.08 -9.76 10.48
C LYS A 351 -17.37 -10.44 10.96
N SER A 352 -17.49 -10.78 12.24
CA SER A 352 -18.70 -11.36 12.83
C SER A 352 -19.85 -10.36 12.89
N GLY A 353 -19.60 -9.11 13.25
CA GLY A 353 -20.61 -8.06 13.27
C GLY A 353 -21.28 -7.80 11.92
N ARG A 354 -20.57 -8.03 10.79
CA ARG A 354 -21.13 -7.94 9.44
C ARG A 354 -22.05 -9.10 9.07
N ARG A 355 -21.74 -10.30 9.54
CA ARG A 355 -22.62 -11.48 9.32
C ARG A 355 -23.96 -11.29 10.03
N GLU A 356 -23.97 -10.70 11.22
CA GLU A 356 -25.18 -10.37 11.97
C GLU A 356 -26.02 -9.32 11.25
N THR A 357 -25.43 -8.19 10.81
CA THR A 357 -26.14 -7.12 10.09
C THR A 357 -26.70 -7.58 8.75
N LYS A 358 -25.96 -8.41 7.98
CA LYS A 358 -26.48 -9.00 6.76
C LYS A 358 -27.63 -9.98 7.02
N ALA A 359 -27.54 -10.78 8.07
CA ALA A 359 -28.60 -11.71 8.46
C ALA A 359 -29.87 -10.96 8.92
N GLU A 360 -29.71 -9.85 9.65
CA GLU A 360 -30.80 -8.98 10.06
C GLU A 360 -31.45 -8.28 8.87
N ALA A 361 -30.65 -7.75 7.92
CA ALA A 361 -31.16 -7.15 6.67
C ALA A 361 -31.92 -8.16 5.80
N VAL A 362 -31.42 -9.39 5.68
CA VAL A 362 -32.10 -10.46 4.95
C VAL A 362 -33.40 -10.87 5.66
N ARG A 363 -33.41 -10.93 6.98
CA ARG A 363 -34.64 -11.19 7.76
C ARG A 363 -35.67 -10.07 7.62
N ALA A 364 -35.23 -8.80 7.62
CA ALA A 364 -36.11 -7.66 7.42
C ALA A 364 -36.72 -7.65 6.00
N LEU A 365 -35.95 -8.01 4.97
CA LEU A 365 -36.44 -8.16 3.59
C LEU A 365 -37.38 -9.36 3.42
N ALA A 366 -37.23 -10.42 4.19
CA ALA A 366 -38.10 -11.59 4.16
C ALA A 366 -39.42 -11.38 4.95
N MET A 367 -39.51 -10.35 5.78
CA MET A 367 -40.68 -9.97 6.56
C MET A 367 -41.47 -8.81 5.96
N ALA A 368 -40.97 -8.16 4.90
CA ALA A 368 -41.61 -7.12 4.11
C ALA A 368 -42.20 -7.69 2.81
#